data_20e7540122d33b09a7bfe459809dc9ff
#
_entry.id   20e7540122d33b09a7bfe459809dc9ff
#
_cell.length_a   1.000
_cell.length_b   1.000
_cell.length_c   1.000
_cell.angle_alpha   90.00
_cell.angle_beta   90.00
_cell.angle_gamma   90.00
#
_symmetry.space_group_name_H-M   'P 1'
#
loop_
_entity.id
_entity.type
_entity.pdbx_description
1 polymer ?
#
loop_
_entity_poly.entity_id
_entity_poly.type
_entity_poly.pdbx_seq_one_letter_code
_entity_poly.pdbx_strand_id
1 'polypeptide(L)'
;MERAPIGEPEESLVDIGAAHRDSNLDAILDELDRELVGLHPVKAYIRRVASLLLVTRLREKVGLSNERPTLHMSFTGHPGTGKTTVAMRMAKILHHLGYLRRGHLVVATRDDLVGQYVGHTAPKTKEILKKAMGGVLFIDEAYYLYRPENERDYGQEAVEMLLQAMENQREDLVVILAGYQDRMATFFQYNPGFRSRVAHHISFPDYTLEELTTIGELMLREQNYSFDNEARQAFVEYLELRTRQPQFCLLYTSPSPRD
;
A
#
# COMPACT_ATOMS: atom_id res chain seq x y z
N MET A 1 -8.37 -33.26 -46.38
CA MET A 1 -8.48 -32.38 -45.20
C MET A 1 -7.52 -31.22 -45.42
N GLU A 2 -7.98 -30.15 -46.04
CA GLU A 2 -7.22 -28.97 -46.33
C GLU A 2 -7.13 -28.09 -45.04
N ARG A 3 -5.91 -27.78 -44.63
CA ARG A 3 -5.68 -26.84 -43.52
C ARG A 3 -6.01 -25.44 -44.04
N ALA A 4 -6.97 -24.78 -43.37
CA ALA A 4 -7.25 -23.38 -43.58
C ALA A 4 -5.96 -22.56 -43.32
N PRO A 5 -5.65 -21.52 -44.13
CA PRO A 5 -4.50 -20.69 -43.91
C PRO A 5 -4.66 -19.92 -42.57
N ILE A 6 -3.66 -20.05 -41.72
CA ILE A 6 -3.51 -19.23 -40.53
C ILE A 6 -3.26 -17.80 -41.06
N GLY A 7 -4.28 -16.94 -40.96
CA GLY A 7 -4.11 -15.51 -41.27
C GLY A 7 -2.96 -14.95 -40.43
N GLU A 8 -2.06 -14.26 -41.11
CA GLU A 8 -1.00 -13.50 -40.43
C GLU A 8 -1.66 -12.55 -39.44
N PRO A 9 -1.15 -12.47 -38.19
CA PRO A 9 -1.68 -11.51 -37.25
C PRO A 9 -1.48 -10.10 -37.81
N GLU A 10 -2.54 -9.34 -38.02
CA GLU A 10 -2.44 -7.90 -38.28
C GLU A 10 -1.49 -7.30 -37.24
N GLU A 11 -0.37 -6.71 -37.70
CA GLU A 11 0.56 -6.01 -36.83
C GLU A 11 -0.15 -4.77 -36.25
N SER A 12 -0.83 -4.95 -35.14
CA SER A 12 -1.37 -3.83 -34.37
C SER A 12 -0.22 -3.17 -33.61
N LEU A 13 0.42 -2.19 -34.26
CA LEU A 13 1.43 -1.34 -33.64
C LEU A 13 0.75 -0.48 -32.56
N VAL A 14 1.04 -0.75 -31.29
CA VAL A 14 0.63 0.10 -30.17
C VAL A 14 1.75 1.07 -29.86
N ASP A 15 1.49 2.36 -30.00
CA ASP A 15 2.39 3.39 -29.50
C ASP A 15 2.31 3.47 -27.97
N ILE A 16 3.27 2.82 -27.30
CA ILE A 16 3.38 2.82 -25.85
C ILE A 16 3.59 4.25 -25.32
N GLY A 17 4.31 5.10 -26.05
CA GLY A 17 4.55 6.49 -25.67
C GLY A 17 3.28 7.33 -25.70
N ALA A 18 2.44 7.17 -26.75
CA ALA A 18 1.14 7.83 -26.82
C ALA A 18 0.23 7.34 -25.69
N ALA A 19 0.13 6.03 -25.48
CA ALA A 19 -0.68 5.46 -24.43
C ALA A 19 -0.23 5.87 -23.02
N HIS A 20 1.07 6.06 -22.80
CA HIS A 20 1.61 6.59 -21.54
C HIS A 20 1.16 8.04 -21.32
N ARG A 21 1.26 8.90 -22.35
CA ARG A 21 0.79 10.29 -22.25
C ARG A 21 -0.72 10.37 -22.01
N ASP A 22 -1.50 9.56 -22.72
CA ASP A 22 -2.95 9.52 -22.59
C ASP A 22 -3.42 8.97 -21.22
N SER A 23 -2.58 8.16 -20.57
CA SER A 23 -2.89 7.59 -19.26
C SER A 23 -2.86 8.61 -18.12
N ASN A 24 -2.33 9.83 -18.32
CA ASN A 24 -2.12 10.84 -17.29
C ASN A 24 -1.39 10.31 -16.03
N LEU A 25 -0.63 9.22 -16.18
CA LEU A 25 0.05 8.54 -15.10
C LEU A 25 1.13 9.43 -14.48
N ASP A 26 1.84 10.20 -15.31
CA ASP A 26 2.88 11.12 -14.86
C ASP A 26 2.33 12.16 -13.88
N ALA A 27 1.15 12.73 -14.15
CA ALA A 27 0.55 13.71 -13.26
C ALA A 27 0.22 13.12 -11.87
N ILE A 28 -0.22 11.85 -11.81
CA ILE A 28 -0.50 11.15 -10.55
C ILE A 28 0.81 10.82 -9.81
N LEU A 29 1.86 10.44 -10.54
CA LEU A 29 3.17 10.17 -9.97
C LEU A 29 3.87 11.45 -9.50
N ASP A 30 3.68 12.57 -10.21
CA ASP A 30 4.17 13.88 -9.79
C ASP A 30 3.44 14.41 -8.54
N GLU A 31 2.15 14.10 -8.38
CA GLU A 31 1.41 14.37 -7.15
C GLU A 31 1.98 13.57 -5.98
N LEU A 32 2.31 12.28 -6.20
CA LEU A 32 2.98 11.45 -5.21
C LEU A 32 4.33 12.06 -4.78
N ASP A 33 5.11 12.60 -5.73
CA ASP A 33 6.41 13.20 -5.43
C ASP A 33 6.30 14.50 -4.63
N ARG A 34 5.28 15.29 -4.88
CA ARG A 34 5.03 16.55 -4.17
C ARG A 34 4.54 16.35 -2.74
N GLU A 35 3.75 15.31 -2.51
CA GLU A 35 3.14 15.07 -1.21
C GLU A 35 4.03 14.27 -0.26
N LEU A 36 4.91 13.43 -0.79
CA LEU A 36 5.80 12.61 0.01
C LEU A 36 7.22 13.18 -0.03
N VAL A 37 7.72 13.57 1.13
CA VAL A 37 9.13 13.94 1.29
C VAL A 37 9.96 12.67 1.27
N GLY A 38 11.13 12.69 0.62
CA GLY A 38 12.04 11.55 0.58
C GLY A 38 11.43 10.29 -0.05
N LEU A 39 11.56 9.16 0.63
CA LEU A 39 11.05 7.85 0.22
C LEU A 39 11.41 7.46 -1.23
N HIS A 40 12.57 7.87 -1.72
CA HIS A 40 12.99 7.63 -3.11
C HIS A 40 12.91 6.17 -3.56
N PRO A 41 13.31 5.17 -2.74
CA PRO A 41 13.18 3.76 -3.13
C PRO A 41 11.71 3.33 -3.30
N VAL A 42 10.82 3.81 -2.42
CA VAL A 42 9.39 3.53 -2.48
C VAL A 42 8.76 4.14 -3.73
N LYS A 43 9.05 5.41 -4.01
CA LYS A 43 8.58 6.12 -5.20
C LYS A 43 9.06 5.43 -6.48
N ALA A 44 10.33 5.06 -6.56
CA ALA A 44 10.89 4.34 -7.70
C ALA A 44 10.22 2.99 -7.91
N TYR A 45 9.90 2.28 -6.82
CA TYR A 45 9.18 1.02 -6.89
C TYR A 45 7.75 1.21 -7.44
N ILE A 46 7.02 2.20 -6.92
CA ILE A 46 5.66 2.53 -7.37
C ILE A 46 5.65 2.87 -8.86
N ARG A 47 6.58 3.72 -9.33
CA ARG A 47 6.71 4.06 -10.76
C ARG A 47 6.91 2.82 -11.62
N ARG A 48 7.79 1.91 -11.20
CA ARG A 48 8.05 0.65 -11.91
C ARG A 48 6.81 -0.24 -11.98
N VAL A 49 6.08 -0.40 -10.86
CA VAL A 49 4.84 -1.18 -10.84
C VAL A 49 3.78 -0.54 -11.74
N ALA A 50 3.59 0.78 -11.66
CA ALA A 50 2.62 1.51 -12.48
C ALA A 50 2.93 1.38 -13.98
N SER A 51 4.20 1.49 -14.38
CA SER A 51 4.63 1.29 -15.77
C SER A 51 4.39 -0.14 -16.26
N LEU A 52 4.69 -1.14 -15.43
CA LEU A 52 4.42 -2.55 -15.75
C LEU A 52 2.92 -2.79 -15.97
N LEU A 53 2.09 -2.25 -15.09
CA LEU A 53 0.63 -2.38 -15.17
C LEU A 53 0.07 -1.70 -16.42
N LEU A 54 0.60 -0.53 -16.79
CA LEU A 54 0.21 0.15 -18.03
C LEU A 54 0.53 -0.72 -19.25
N VAL A 55 1.74 -1.29 -19.33
CA VAL A 55 2.12 -2.18 -20.44
C VAL A 55 1.24 -3.42 -20.48
N THR A 56 0.95 -4.03 -19.33
CA THR A 56 0.05 -5.19 -19.25
C THR A 56 -1.34 -4.84 -19.78
N ARG A 57 -1.88 -3.67 -19.41
CA ARG A 57 -3.18 -3.18 -19.88
C ARG A 57 -3.21 -2.95 -21.40
N LEU A 58 -2.12 -2.43 -21.96
CA LEU A 58 -1.99 -2.25 -23.41
C LEU A 58 -1.97 -3.58 -24.16
N ARG A 59 -1.25 -4.57 -23.62
CA ARG A 59 -1.23 -5.92 -24.19
C ARG A 59 -2.62 -6.57 -24.21
N GLU A 60 -3.40 -6.39 -23.14
CA GLU A 60 -4.79 -6.85 -23.08
C GLU A 60 -5.65 -6.20 -24.18
N LYS A 61 -5.47 -4.87 -24.43
CA LYS A 61 -6.24 -4.13 -25.45
C LYS A 61 -6.00 -4.62 -26.87
N VAL A 62 -4.81 -5.17 -27.15
CA VAL A 62 -4.45 -5.73 -28.48
C VAL A 62 -4.69 -7.24 -28.55
N GLY A 63 -5.45 -7.81 -27.61
CA GLY A 63 -5.81 -9.22 -27.64
C GLY A 63 -4.71 -10.19 -27.24
N LEU A 64 -3.57 -9.68 -26.76
CA LEU A 64 -2.54 -10.53 -26.17
C LEU A 64 -3.01 -10.94 -24.77
N SER A 65 -3.43 -12.21 -24.64
CA SER A 65 -3.85 -12.77 -23.36
C SER A 65 -2.73 -12.67 -22.33
N ASN A 66 -3.04 -12.06 -21.21
CA ASN A 66 -2.19 -12.06 -20.03
C ASN A 66 -3.01 -12.46 -18.81
N GLU A 67 -2.44 -13.29 -17.98
CA GLU A 67 -2.97 -13.45 -16.63
C GLU A 67 -2.84 -12.09 -15.91
N ARG A 68 -3.91 -11.67 -15.25
CA ARG A 68 -3.86 -10.45 -14.42
C ARG A 68 -2.83 -10.61 -13.32
N PRO A 69 -1.91 -9.65 -13.15
CA PRO A 69 -0.90 -9.74 -12.13
C PRO A 69 -1.52 -9.70 -10.73
N THR A 70 -0.92 -10.43 -9.80
CA THR A 70 -1.27 -10.33 -8.38
C THR A 70 -0.80 -8.98 -7.85
N LEU A 71 -1.72 -8.19 -7.30
CA LEU A 71 -1.46 -6.82 -6.85
C LEU A 71 -1.43 -6.67 -5.32
N HIS A 72 -1.54 -7.77 -4.58
CA HIS A 72 -1.42 -7.71 -3.13
C HIS A 72 -0.01 -7.35 -2.70
N MET A 73 0.11 -6.53 -1.67
CA MET A 73 1.38 -5.91 -1.27
C MET A 73 1.65 -6.09 0.22
N SER A 74 2.91 -6.02 0.59
CA SER A 74 3.38 -5.88 1.97
C SER A 74 4.18 -4.59 2.11
N PHE A 75 3.80 -3.75 3.07
CA PHE A 75 4.49 -2.51 3.41
C PHE A 75 5.17 -2.67 4.77
N THR A 76 6.49 -2.66 4.80
CA THR A 76 7.26 -2.86 6.02
C THR A 76 8.06 -1.61 6.38
N GLY A 77 8.13 -1.27 7.66
CA GLY A 77 8.86 -0.10 8.18
C GLY A 77 8.26 0.42 9.48
N HIS A 78 8.94 1.37 10.10
CA HIS A 78 8.52 1.97 11.36
C HIS A 78 7.22 2.79 11.23
N PRO A 79 6.50 3.04 12.34
CA PRO A 79 5.34 3.92 12.33
C PRO A 79 5.71 5.33 11.84
N GLY A 80 4.76 5.99 11.17
CA GLY A 80 4.99 7.36 10.68
C GLY A 80 5.84 7.47 9.42
N THR A 81 6.28 6.36 8.80
CA THR A 81 7.06 6.38 7.54
C THR A 81 6.21 6.55 6.28
N GLY A 82 4.92 6.90 6.40
CA GLY A 82 4.06 7.22 5.25
C GLY A 82 3.37 6.02 4.60
N LYS A 83 3.36 4.82 5.20
CA LYS A 83 2.76 3.61 4.64
C LYS A 83 1.29 3.80 4.22
N THR A 84 0.46 4.37 5.09
CA THR A 84 -0.98 4.60 4.82
C THR A 84 -1.18 5.62 3.70
N THR A 85 -0.36 6.68 3.65
CA THR A 85 -0.41 7.70 2.59
C THR A 85 -0.07 7.09 1.25
N VAL A 86 0.99 6.27 1.19
CA VAL A 86 1.36 5.54 -0.03
C VAL A 86 0.28 4.54 -0.45
N ALA A 87 -0.34 3.83 0.50
CA ALA A 87 -1.45 2.91 0.19
C ALA A 87 -2.65 3.64 -0.45
N MET A 88 -2.97 4.84 0.04
CA MET A 88 -4.03 5.69 -0.55
C MET A 88 -3.68 6.09 -1.98
N ARG A 89 -2.43 6.45 -2.25
CA ARG A 89 -1.97 6.78 -3.61
C ARG A 89 -1.98 5.57 -4.53
N MET A 90 -1.57 4.40 -4.03
CA MET A 90 -1.66 3.15 -4.78
C MET A 90 -3.11 2.82 -5.17
N ALA A 91 -4.07 3.03 -4.27
CA ALA A 91 -5.48 2.83 -4.59
C ALA A 91 -5.94 3.72 -5.77
N LYS A 92 -5.53 4.99 -5.78
CA LYS A 92 -5.82 5.92 -6.89
C LYS A 92 -5.13 5.49 -8.20
N ILE A 93 -3.85 5.11 -8.15
CA ILE A 93 -3.09 4.63 -9.31
C ILE A 93 -3.76 3.38 -9.91
N LEU A 94 -4.09 2.39 -9.09
CA LEU A 94 -4.72 1.15 -9.53
C LEU A 94 -6.11 1.38 -10.14
N HIS A 95 -6.88 2.30 -9.56
CA HIS A 95 -8.16 2.72 -10.13
C HIS A 95 -7.98 3.43 -11.48
N HIS A 96 -7.05 4.38 -11.56
CA HIS A 96 -6.78 5.12 -12.78
C HIS A 96 -6.31 4.22 -13.93
N LEU A 97 -5.49 3.24 -13.63
CA LEU A 97 -5.05 2.22 -14.58
C LEU A 97 -6.14 1.17 -14.89
N GLY A 98 -7.32 1.24 -14.25
CA GLY A 98 -8.46 0.36 -14.51
C GLY A 98 -8.33 -1.05 -13.90
N TYR A 99 -7.44 -1.25 -12.93
CA TYR A 99 -7.32 -2.50 -12.17
C TYR A 99 -8.33 -2.60 -11.04
N LEU A 100 -8.79 -1.47 -10.50
CA LEU A 100 -9.81 -1.39 -9.47
C LEU A 100 -10.96 -0.51 -9.94
N ARG A 101 -12.19 -0.87 -9.59
CA ARG A 101 -13.40 -0.10 -9.95
C ARG A 101 -13.49 1.21 -9.18
N ARG A 102 -12.89 1.28 -8.00
CA ARG A 102 -12.90 2.45 -7.11
C ARG A 102 -11.48 2.70 -6.59
N GLY A 103 -11.14 3.96 -6.40
CA GLY A 103 -9.83 4.37 -5.86
C GLY A 103 -9.85 4.62 -4.35
N HIS A 104 -10.72 3.93 -3.60
CA HIS A 104 -10.85 4.10 -2.16
C HIS A 104 -9.96 3.13 -1.38
N LEU A 105 -9.59 3.57 -0.18
CA LEU A 105 -8.84 2.80 0.80
C LEU A 105 -9.71 2.51 2.01
N VAL A 106 -9.78 1.26 2.43
CA VAL A 106 -10.33 0.87 3.72
C VAL A 106 -9.16 0.50 4.62
N VAL A 107 -9.00 1.22 5.71
CA VAL A 107 -7.99 0.95 6.72
C VAL A 107 -8.62 0.08 7.80
N ALA A 108 -7.96 -1.01 8.16
CA ALA A 108 -8.40 -1.92 9.20
C ALA A 108 -7.23 -2.33 10.09
N THR A 109 -7.54 -2.63 11.33
CA THR A 109 -6.65 -3.23 12.32
C THR A 109 -7.16 -4.62 12.67
N ARG A 110 -6.43 -5.35 13.52
CA ARG A 110 -6.93 -6.61 14.07
C ARG A 110 -8.32 -6.47 14.67
N ASP A 111 -8.57 -5.40 15.44
CA ASP A 111 -9.82 -5.23 16.17
C ASP A 111 -11.04 -5.03 15.27
N ASP A 112 -10.82 -4.56 14.04
CA ASP A 112 -11.86 -4.44 13.02
C ASP A 112 -12.21 -5.78 12.36
N LEU A 113 -11.27 -6.72 12.33
CA LEU A 113 -11.39 -8.01 11.64
C LEU A 113 -11.74 -9.14 12.59
N VAL A 114 -11.18 -9.15 13.80
CA VAL A 114 -11.31 -10.26 14.74
C VAL A 114 -12.36 -9.96 15.80
N GLY A 115 -13.24 -10.93 16.05
CA GLY A 115 -14.25 -10.86 17.09
C GLY A 115 -13.68 -11.16 18.48
N GLN A 116 -14.38 -10.69 19.52
CA GLN A 116 -14.03 -10.99 20.91
C GLN A 116 -14.62 -12.32 21.39
N TYR A 117 -15.66 -12.83 20.70
CA TYR A 117 -16.36 -14.05 21.05
C TYR A 117 -16.45 -15.01 19.87
N VAL A 118 -16.70 -16.29 20.15
CA VAL A 118 -16.93 -17.33 19.14
C VAL A 118 -18.01 -16.89 18.14
N GLY A 119 -17.75 -17.03 16.85
CA GLY A 119 -18.68 -16.69 15.76
C GLY A 119 -18.76 -15.20 15.42
N HIS A 120 -18.02 -14.31 16.09
CA HIS A 120 -18.04 -12.87 15.78
C HIS A 120 -17.00 -12.46 14.74
N THR A 121 -15.97 -13.26 14.50
CA THR A 121 -14.90 -12.94 13.54
C THR A 121 -15.39 -12.95 12.11
N ALA A 122 -16.07 -14.01 11.69
CA ALA A 122 -16.54 -14.11 10.30
C ALA A 122 -17.46 -12.95 9.88
N PRO A 123 -18.48 -12.51 10.63
CA PRO A 123 -19.30 -11.35 10.29
C PRO A 123 -18.48 -10.07 10.16
N LYS A 124 -17.57 -9.79 11.12
CA LYS A 124 -16.70 -8.60 11.10
C LYS A 124 -15.81 -8.58 9.87
N THR A 125 -15.08 -9.67 9.63
CA THR A 125 -14.19 -9.78 8.47
C THR A 125 -14.95 -9.61 7.16
N LYS A 126 -16.14 -10.24 7.03
CA LYS A 126 -17.01 -10.08 5.84
C LYS A 126 -17.44 -8.64 5.63
N GLU A 127 -17.78 -7.92 6.68
CA GLU A 127 -18.18 -6.52 6.59
C GLU A 127 -17.04 -5.64 6.07
N ILE A 128 -15.84 -5.80 6.61
CA ILE A 128 -14.65 -5.07 6.16
C ILE A 128 -14.30 -5.42 4.71
N LEU A 129 -14.29 -6.70 4.35
CA LEU A 129 -14.07 -7.14 2.96
C LEU A 129 -15.11 -6.52 2.03
N LYS A 130 -16.39 -6.51 2.40
CA LYS A 130 -17.45 -5.88 1.60
C LYS A 130 -17.23 -4.38 1.42
N LYS A 131 -16.78 -3.66 2.44
CA LYS A 131 -16.43 -2.23 2.36
C LYS A 131 -15.25 -1.99 1.41
N ALA A 132 -14.28 -2.90 1.39
CA ALA A 132 -13.06 -2.77 0.60
C ALA A 132 -13.23 -3.19 -0.87
N MET A 133 -14.31 -3.88 -1.22
CA MET A 133 -14.56 -4.34 -2.60
C MET A 133 -14.55 -3.21 -3.62
N GLY A 134 -13.84 -3.42 -4.69
CA GLY A 134 -13.57 -2.42 -5.72
C GLY A 134 -12.41 -1.48 -5.42
N GLY A 135 -11.76 -1.63 -4.27
CA GLY A 135 -10.69 -0.77 -3.77
C GLY A 135 -9.55 -1.52 -3.09
N VAL A 136 -8.92 -0.86 -2.16
CA VAL A 136 -7.77 -1.38 -1.40
C VAL A 136 -8.16 -1.58 0.07
N LEU A 137 -7.88 -2.76 0.60
CA LEU A 137 -7.90 -3.05 2.04
C LEU A 137 -6.47 -2.93 2.58
N PHE A 138 -6.25 -1.94 3.43
CA PHE A 138 -4.99 -1.75 4.14
C PHE A 138 -5.14 -2.28 5.57
N ILE A 139 -4.36 -3.29 5.91
CA ILE A 139 -4.36 -3.88 7.26
C ILE A 139 -3.10 -3.42 7.96
N ASP A 140 -3.27 -2.53 8.93
CA ASP A 140 -2.14 -2.05 9.73
C ASP A 140 -1.81 -3.05 10.84
N GLU A 141 -0.52 -3.16 11.13
CA GLU A 141 0.03 -4.12 12.10
C GLU A 141 -0.51 -5.55 11.86
N ALA A 142 -0.51 -5.99 10.60
CA ALA A 142 -1.13 -7.24 10.16
C ALA A 142 -0.61 -8.48 10.91
N TYR A 143 0.59 -8.44 11.46
CA TYR A 143 1.17 -9.51 12.28
C TYR A 143 0.35 -9.80 13.54
N TYR A 144 -0.46 -8.88 14.02
CA TYR A 144 -1.38 -9.16 15.14
C TYR A 144 -2.55 -10.07 14.77
N LEU A 145 -2.83 -10.29 13.49
CA LEU A 145 -3.86 -11.24 13.06
C LEU A 145 -3.55 -12.68 13.45
N TYR A 146 -2.27 -13.00 13.69
CA TYR A 146 -1.86 -14.34 14.09
C TYR A 146 -1.07 -14.28 15.41
N ARG A 147 -1.58 -14.98 16.43
CA ARG A 147 -0.98 -15.10 17.75
C ARG A 147 -0.81 -16.57 18.11
N PRO A 148 0.33 -17.20 17.76
CA PRO A 148 0.55 -18.64 17.98
C PRO A 148 0.50 -19.06 19.45
N GLU A 149 0.75 -18.11 20.36
CA GLU A 149 0.79 -18.34 21.81
C GLU A 149 -0.61 -18.48 22.43
N ASN A 150 -1.67 -18.17 21.69
CA ASN A 150 -3.03 -18.19 22.19
C ASN A 150 -3.89 -19.19 21.40
N GLU A 151 -4.04 -20.41 21.93
CA GLU A 151 -4.87 -21.47 21.31
C GLU A 151 -6.35 -21.08 21.13
N ARG A 152 -6.82 -20.04 21.80
CA ARG A 152 -8.19 -19.50 21.70
C ARG A 152 -8.25 -18.25 20.84
N ASP A 153 -7.23 -18.02 19.99
CA ASP A 153 -7.21 -16.84 19.13
C ASP A 153 -8.10 -17.02 17.91
N TYR A 154 -9.08 -16.14 17.76
CA TYR A 154 -9.99 -16.12 16.60
C TYR A 154 -9.40 -15.45 15.36
N GLY A 155 -8.14 -15.03 15.39
CA GLY A 155 -7.45 -14.39 14.26
C GLY A 155 -7.23 -15.34 13.09
N GLN A 156 -7.07 -16.65 13.35
CA GLN A 156 -6.91 -17.62 12.27
C GLN A 156 -8.11 -17.65 11.33
N GLU A 157 -9.33 -17.54 11.83
CA GLU A 157 -10.54 -17.46 11.00
C GLU A 157 -10.50 -16.24 10.07
N ALA A 158 -10.06 -15.08 10.58
CA ALA A 158 -9.88 -13.88 9.75
C ALA A 158 -8.79 -14.07 8.69
N VAL A 159 -7.66 -14.71 9.04
CA VAL A 159 -6.57 -15.05 8.11
C VAL A 159 -7.08 -15.91 6.96
N GLU A 160 -7.82 -16.97 7.24
CA GLU A 160 -8.38 -17.88 6.24
C GLU A 160 -9.35 -17.16 5.30
N MET A 161 -10.21 -16.31 5.85
CA MET A 161 -11.15 -15.50 5.05
C MET A 161 -10.44 -14.49 4.16
N LEU A 162 -9.39 -13.84 4.66
CA LEU A 162 -8.56 -12.92 3.88
C LEU A 162 -7.86 -13.65 2.74
N LEU A 163 -7.25 -14.81 3.00
CA LEU A 163 -6.61 -15.62 1.96
C LEU A 163 -7.59 -16.05 0.88
N GLN A 164 -8.80 -16.45 1.26
CA GLN A 164 -9.86 -16.81 0.31
C GLN A 164 -10.29 -15.58 -0.53
N ALA A 165 -10.44 -14.42 0.10
CA ALA A 165 -10.80 -13.20 -0.61
C ALA A 165 -9.70 -12.74 -1.58
N MET A 166 -8.43 -12.82 -1.18
CA MET A 166 -7.27 -12.50 -2.03
C MET A 166 -7.17 -13.39 -3.26
N GLU A 167 -7.61 -14.63 -3.18
CA GLU A 167 -7.64 -15.54 -4.32
C GLU A 167 -8.86 -15.32 -5.22
N ASN A 168 -10.06 -15.37 -4.62
CA ASN A 168 -11.30 -15.40 -5.37
C ASN A 168 -11.71 -14.02 -5.92
N GLN A 169 -11.21 -12.94 -5.33
CA GLN A 169 -11.60 -11.57 -5.65
C GLN A 169 -10.41 -10.70 -6.08
N ARG A 170 -9.33 -11.33 -6.54
CA ARG A 170 -8.10 -10.66 -6.97
C ARG A 170 -8.29 -9.60 -8.06
N GLU A 171 -9.40 -9.67 -8.79
CA GLU A 171 -9.73 -8.70 -9.85
C GLU A 171 -10.40 -7.42 -9.33
N ASP A 172 -10.91 -7.45 -8.10
CA ASP A 172 -11.72 -6.36 -7.56
C ASP A 172 -11.25 -5.92 -6.15
N LEU A 173 -10.27 -6.59 -5.57
CA LEU A 173 -9.73 -6.30 -4.24
C LEU A 173 -8.20 -6.39 -4.24
N VAL A 174 -7.56 -5.36 -3.74
CA VAL A 174 -6.14 -5.40 -3.41
C VAL A 174 -5.97 -5.32 -1.89
N VAL A 175 -5.20 -6.23 -1.34
CA VAL A 175 -4.86 -6.25 0.10
C VAL A 175 -3.42 -5.78 0.28
N ILE A 176 -3.23 -4.81 1.18
CA ILE A 176 -1.93 -4.31 1.61
C ILE A 176 -1.77 -4.66 3.09
N LEU A 177 -0.77 -5.48 3.40
CA LEU A 177 -0.42 -5.86 4.76
C LEU A 177 0.73 -4.98 5.24
N ALA A 178 0.51 -4.21 6.31
CA ALA A 178 1.51 -3.29 6.84
C ALA A 178 1.98 -3.70 8.24
N GLY A 179 3.24 -3.35 8.57
CA GLY A 179 3.78 -3.58 9.90
C GLY A 179 5.30 -3.45 9.98
N TYR A 180 5.85 -3.74 11.14
CA TYR A 180 7.30 -3.80 11.37
C TYR A 180 7.95 -4.92 10.57
N GLN A 181 9.11 -4.67 10.00
CA GLN A 181 9.80 -5.61 9.12
C GLN A 181 10.01 -6.99 9.76
N ASP A 182 10.56 -7.05 10.96
CA ASP A 182 10.88 -8.31 11.63
C ASP A 182 9.61 -9.10 12.00
N ARG A 183 8.58 -8.39 12.48
CA ARG A 183 7.30 -9.00 12.85
C ARG A 183 6.56 -9.51 11.61
N MET A 184 6.59 -8.78 10.51
CA MET A 184 6.01 -9.21 9.24
C MET A 184 6.76 -10.40 8.64
N ALA A 185 8.09 -10.47 8.75
CA ALA A 185 8.87 -11.63 8.35
C ALA A 185 8.43 -12.90 9.10
N THR A 186 8.27 -12.80 10.42
CA THR A 186 7.75 -13.88 11.27
C THR A 186 6.31 -14.25 10.90
N PHE A 187 5.44 -13.26 10.69
CA PHE A 187 4.06 -13.48 10.27
C PHE A 187 3.96 -14.28 8.96
N PHE A 188 4.76 -13.96 7.95
CA PHE A 188 4.81 -14.69 6.67
C PHE A 188 5.39 -16.10 6.80
N GLN A 189 6.26 -16.35 7.78
CA GLN A 189 6.75 -17.71 8.05
C GLN A 189 5.64 -18.62 8.57
N TYR A 190 4.81 -18.11 9.48
CA TYR A 190 3.68 -18.87 10.04
C TYR A 190 2.49 -18.95 9.09
N ASN A 191 2.39 -18.05 8.13
CA ASN A 191 1.28 -17.96 7.18
C ASN A 191 1.75 -18.02 5.71
N PRO A 192 2.21 -19.19 5.23
CA PRO A 192 2.76 -19.34 3.88
C PRO A 192 1.75 -18.98 2.78
N GLY A 193 0.44 -19.09 3.06
CA GLY A 193 -0.62 -18.66 2.16
C GLY A 193 -0.58 -17.18 1.81
N PHE A 194 -0.22 -16.30 2.74
CA PHE A 194 0.01 -14.88 2.42
C PHE A 194 1.28 -14.70 1.59
N ARG A 195 2.36 -15.41 1.93
CA ARG A 195 3.62 -15.31 1.20
C ARG A 195 3.47 -15.65 -0.29
N SER A 196 2.62 -16.62 -0.63
CA SER A 196 2.39 -17.00 -2.04
C SER A 196 1.50 -16.00 -2.79
N ARG A 197 0.67 -15.21 -2.12
CA ARG A 197 -0.27 -14.27 -2.72
C ARG A 197 0.20 -12.82 -2.73
N VAL A 198 1.14 -12.46 -1.86
CA VAL A 198 1.74 -11.12 -1.80
C VAL A 198 2.91 -11.05 -2.77
N ALA A 199 2.72 -10.41 -3.91
CA ALA A 199 3.73 -10.31 -4.96
C ALA A 199 4.71 -9.13 -4.76
N HIS A 200 4.27 -8.10 -4.04
CA HIS A 200 5.03 -6.85 -3.90
C HIS A 200 5.39 -6.61 -2.44
N HIS A 201 6.69 -6.57 -2.16
CA HIS A 201 7.23 -6.24 -0.84
C HIS A 201 7.93 -4.88 -0.93
N ILE A 202 7.41 -3.90 -0.19
CA ILE A 202 7.91 -2.52 -0.20
C ILE A 202 8.40 -2.18 1.20
N SER A 203 9.70 -1.92 1.32
CA SER A 203 10.32 -1.48 2.57
C SER A 203 10.35 0.05 2.61
N PHE A 204 9.86 0.60 3.70
CA PHE A 204 9.83 2.03 4.00
C PHE A 204 11.02 2.34 4.90
N PRO A 205 12.06 3.01 4.40
CA PRO A 205 13.17 3.45 5.22
C PRO A 205 12.72 4.51 6.22
N ASP A 206 13.49 4.66 7.29
CA ASP A 206 13.33 5.79 8.19
C ASP A 206 13.72 7.09 7.48
N TYR A 207 13.09 8.17 7.86
CA TYR A 207 13.43 9.49 7.37
C TYR A 207 14.76 9.98 7.93
N THR A 208 15.53 10.66 7.11
CA THR A 208 16.69 11.42 7.55
C THR A 208 16.26 12.66 8.35
N LEU A 209 17.16 13.25 9.11
CA LEU A 209 16.90 14.48 9.86
C LEU A 209 16.41 15.62 8.95
N GLU A 210 17.00 15.75 7.77
CA GLU A 210 16.63 16.74 6.77
C GLU A 210 15.21 16.50 6.23
N GLU A 211 14.87 15.27 5.92
CA GLU A 211 13.51 14.89 5.49
C GLU A 211 12.48 15.16 6.60
N LEU A 212 12.79 14.82 7.85
CA LEU A 212 11.93 15.10 9.01
C LEU A 212 11.71 16.61 9.21
N THR A 213 12.76 17.41 9.04
CA THR A 213 12.67 18.87 9.11
C THR A 213 11.74 19.41 8.02
N THR A 214 11.93 18.92 6.80
CA THR A 214 11.08 19.31 5.66
C THR A 214 9.61 18.91 5.88
N ILE A 215 9.36 17.72 6.42
CA ILE A 215 7.98 17.28 6.76
C ILE A 215 7.37 18.23 7.79
N GLY A 216 8.11 18.58 8.85
CA GLY A 216 7.65 19.50 9.86
C GLY A 216 7.32 20.90 9.30
N GLU A 217 8.15 21.42 8.40
CA GLU A 217 7.90 22.69 7.70
C GLU A 217 6.65 22.62 6.82
N LEU A 218 6.42 21.53 6.12
CA LEU A 218 5.21 21.33 5.31
C LEU A 218 3.95 21.30 6.18
N MET A 219 3.98 20.56 7.29
CA MET A 219 2.85 20.48 8.23
C MET A 219 2.50 21.84 8.83
N LEU A 220 3.49 22.66 9.13
CA LEU A 220 3.26 24.04 9.61
C LEU A 220 2.64 24.93 8.53
N ARG A 221 3.14 24.84 7.29
CA ARG A 221 2.59 25.60 6.16
C ARG A 221 1.12 25.28 5.90
N GLU A 222 0.72 24.03 6.04
CA GLU A 222 -0.69 23.62 5.92
C GLU A 222 -1.58 24.27 6.98
N GLN A 223 -1.00 24.61 8.14
CA GLN A 223 -1.67 25.33 9.22
C GLN A 223 -1.46 26.85 9.16
N ASN A 224 -0.85 27.37 8.10
CA ASN A 224 -0.48 28.78 7.92
C ASN A 224 0.56 29.30 8.93
N TYR A 225 1.43 28.41 9.43
CA TYR A 225 2.58 28.75 10.26
C TYR A 225 3.89 28.62 9.49
N SER A 226 4.94 29.26 9.99
CA SER A 226 6.31 29.09 9.53
C SER A 226 7.27 29.20 10.71
N PHE A 227 8.38 28.47 10.64
CA PHE A 227 9.49 28.67 11.57
C PHE A 227 10.21 29.99 11.28
N ASP A 228 10.59 30.73 12.31
CA ASP A 228 11.73 31.61 12.24
C ASP A 228 13.05 30.84 12.37
N ASN A 229 14.18 31.51 12.29
CA ASN A 229 15.49 30.82 12.32
C ASN A 229 15.78 30.12 13.66
N GLU A 230 15.35 30.75 14.77
CA GLU A 230 15.59 30.21 16.12
C GLU A 230 14.70 28.98 16.37
N ALA A 231 13.43 29.09 16.03
CA ALA A 231 12.48 27.97 16.15
C ALA A 231 12.88 26.78 15.24
N ARG A 232 13.36 27.08 14.03
CA ARG A 232 13.86 26.02 13.12
C ARG A 232 15.06 25.30 13.72
N GLN A 233 16.02 26.03 14.28
CA GLN A 233 17.18 25.42 14.91
C GLN A 233 16.77 24.57 16.12
N ALA A 234 15.93 25.08 17.00
CA ALA A 234 15.41 24.33 18.15
C ALA A 234 14.65 23.06 17.73
N PHE A 235 13.89 23.15 16.64
CA PHE A 235 13.18 21.98 16.09
C PHE A 235 14.15 20.91 15.56
N VAL A 236 15.21 21.30 14.86
CA VAL A 236 16.25 20.37 14.38
C VAL A 236 16.95 19.69 15.56
N GLU A 237 17.37 20.46 16.58
CA GLU A 237 18.00 19.92 17.79
C GLU A 237 17.06 18.93 18.51
N TYR A 238 15.78 19.24 18.61
CA TYR A 238 14.76 18.35 19.16
C TYR A 238 14.66 17.06 18.37
N LEU A 239 14.61 17.11 17.03
CA LEU A 239 14.56 15.93 16.17
C LEU A 239 15.81 15.07 16.33
N GLU A 240 17.01 15.67 16.41
CA GLU A 240 18.25 14.93 16.64
C GLU A 240 18.23 14.12 17.94
N LEU A 241 17.69 14.69 19.01
CA LEU A 241 17.55 14.00 20.29
C LEU A 241 16.52 12.87 20.22
N ARG A 242 15.44 13.09 19.49
CA ARG A 242 14.33 12.12 19.37
C ARG A 242 14.67 10.95 18.46
N THR A 243 15.37 11.17 17.35
CA THR A 243 15.80 10.10 16.43
C THR A 243 16.77 9.10 17.05
N ARG A 244 17.44 9.47 18.12
CA ARG A 244 18.31 8.56 18.92
C ARG A 244 17.53 7.63 19.84
N GLN A 245 16.22 7.88 20.06
CA GLN A 245 15.40 7.05 20.94
C GLN A 245 14.84 5.85 20.18
N PRO A 246 14.83 4.65 20.78
CA PRO A 246 14.19 3.48 20.19
C PRO A 246 12.70 3.75 19.97
N GLN A 247 12.16 3.31 18.83
CA GLN A 247 10.75 3.47 18.44
C GLN A 247 10.31 4.93 18.17
N PHE A 248 11.22 5.77 17.70
CA PHE A 248 10.85 7.13 17.27
C PHE A 248 9.76 7.08 16.18
N CYS A 249 8.69 7.86 16.37
CA CYS A 249 7.62 8.04 15.40
C CYS A 249 7.26 9.53 15.31
N LEU A 250 7.33 10.09 14.11
CA LEU A 250 7.04 11.49 13.87
C LEU A 250 5.59 11.88 14.25
N LEU A 251 4.63 10.99 14.05
CA LEU A 251 3.21 11.25 14.34
C LEU A 251 2.90 11.45 15.83
N TYR A 252 3.71 10.87 16.72
CA TYR A 252 3.54 11.05 18.17
C TYR A 252 4.29 12.28 18.73
N THR A 253 5.03 12.99 17.88
CA THR A 253 5.80 14.17 18.27
C THR A 253 5.12 15.49 17.89
N SER A 254 4.10 15.46 17.04
CA SER A 254 3.26 16.62 16.80
C SER A 254 2.24 16.72 17.94
N PRO A 255 2.07 17.92 18.57
CA PRO A 255 0.99 18.11 19.53
C PRO A 255 -0.34 17.83 18.83
N SER A 256 -1.10 16.90 19.41
CA SER A 256 -2.46 16.64 18.95
C SER A 256 -3.27 17.95 19.09
N PRO A 257 -4.07 18.34 18.09
CA PRO A 257 -4.96 19.49 18.24
C PRO A 257 -6.05 19.28 19.32
N ARG A 258 -5.98 18.21 20.09
CA ARG A 258 -6.96 17.81 21.12
C ARG A 258 -6.40 17.83 22.56
N ASP A 259 -5.14 18.25 22.75
CA ASP A 259 -4.56 18.41 24.11
C ASP A 259 -4.55 19.89 24.52
#